data_30713084cdf8c5b82ff0bc78ef514380
#
_entry.id   30713084cdf8c5b82ff0bc78ef514380
#
_cell.length_a   1.000
_cell.length_b   1.000
_cell.length_c   1.000
_cell.angle_alpha   90.00
_cell.angle_beta   90.00
_cell.angle_gamma   90.00
#
_symmetry.space_group_name_H-M   'P 1'
#
loop_
_entity.id
_entity.type
_entity.pdbx_description
1 polymer ?
#
loop_
_entity_poly.entity_id
_entity_poly.type
_entity_poly.pdbx_seq_one_letter_code
_entity_poly.pdbx_strand_id
1 'polypeptide(L)'
;LSKMFECPADVATSRDLLSSAGGMLKSYQEVWACARECDTYIEEAGNLLWDDLDADGLEENARLILTKVKQHPASVKQSDAYLGLERTAKEFLMTCPVISSLRQQTMRDRHWDEIRKITGVSTVLGQPSAFHGMRLADVLSLKLHLHIAAIVDVTDKASREAAHEETLRALSITWDNVDFRVVYYKDTDVPLLKMTEDDVDQLEADQLTLQSMVASRYDHFRAQAMEWQRALVAVSEVVQMLSDIQRTWSYLEPLFIGSDEVRRELPEDAMRFTMIDEQVRKTLKTMADVKNVKQASQHRGLIERLDSINSDQDLCKKALADFLAGKRCKFPRSALSVSSITRSHDHT
;
A
#
# COMPACT_ATOMS: atom_id res chain seq x y z
N LEU A 1 39.20 -62.48 39.34
CA LEU A 1 40.63 -62.56 39.57
C LEU A 1 41.04 -61.75 40.81
N SER A 2 40.74 -60.46 41.02
CA SER A 2 41.15 -59.64 42.14
C SER A 2 40.75 -60.24 43.54
N LYS A 3 39.55 -60.87 43.58
CA LYS A 3 39.10 -61.59 44.78
C LYS A 3 39.89 -62.88 45.04
N MET A 4 40.50 -63.51 44.02
CA MET A 4 41.29 -64.70 44.15
C MET A 4 42.72 -64.42 44.65
N PHE A 5 43.23 -63.19 44.45
CA PHE A 5 44.60 -62.77 44.85
C PHE A 5 44.59 -61.82 46.04
N GLU A 6 43.44 -61.62 46.71
CA GLU A 6 43.31 -60.79 47.93
C GLU A 6 43.84 -59.35 47.80
N CYS A 7 43.90 -58.79 46.58
CA CYS A 7 44.38 -57.44 46.29
C CYS A 7 43.25 -56.56 45.78
N PRO A 8 42.15 -56.31 46.54
CA PRO A 8 41.01 -55.53 46.07
C PRO A 8 41.31 -54.05 45.92
N ALA A 9 42.29 -53.53 46.69
CA ALA A 9 42.62 -52.06 46.62
C ALA A 9 43.38 -51.70 45.35
N ASP A 10 44.27 -52.56 44.82
CA ASP A 10 45.04 -52.26 43.60
C ASP A 10 44.22 -52.25 42.33
N VAL A 11 42.99 -52.84 42.34
CA VAL A 11 42.09 -52.90 41.19
C VAL A 11 40.96 -51.91 41.31
N ALA A 12 40.71 -51.29 42.47
CA ALA A 12 39.62 -50.38 42.70
C ALA A 12 39.75 -49.12 41.80
N THR A 13 40.92 -48.50 41.76
CA THR A 13 41.24 -47.35 40.98
C THR A 13 41.04 -47.59 39.45
N SER A 14 41.52 -48.78 38.99
CA SER A 14 41.36 -49.19 37.60
C SER A 14 39.87 -49.42 37.23
N ARG A 15 39.10 -49.96 38.16
CA ARG A 15 37.66 -50.19 37.98
C ARG A 15 36.87 -48.85 37.91
N ASP A 16 37.22 -47.88 38.76
CA ASP A 16 36.61 -46.57 38.78
C ASP A 16 36.95 -45.81 37.51
N LEU A 17 38.19 -45.89 37.02
CA LEU A 17 38.58 -45.32 35.71
C LEU A 17 37.81 -45.95 34.54
N LEU A 18 37.68 -47.27 34.52
CA LEU A 18 36.90 -47.98 33.50
C LEU A 18 35.39 -47.63 33.54
N SER A 19 34.86 -47.54 34.75
CA SER A 19 33.43 -47.08 34.91
C SER A 19 33.25 -45.69 34.45
N SER A 20 34.14 -44.76 34.79
CA SER A 20 34.13 -43.38 34.32
C SER A 20 34.23 -43.28 32.78
N ALA A 21 35.23 -44.02 32.22
CA ALA A 21 35.37 -44.05 30.74
C ALA A 21 34.17 -44.68 30.04
N GLY A 22 33.59 -45.75 30.63
CA GLY A 22 32.36 -46.33 30.12
C GLY A 22 31.15 -45.35 30.14
N GLY A 23 31.05 -44.57 31.21
CA GLY A 23 30.04 -43.51 31.31
C GLY A 23 30.23 -42.40 30.26
N MET A 24 31.45 -41.94 30.07
CA MET A 24 31.77 -40.98 29.01
C MET A 24 31.45 -41.52 27.61
N LEU A 25 31.88 -42.75 27.32
CA LEU A 25 31.63 -43.40 26.03
C LEU A 25 30.12 -43.46 25.75
N LYS A 26 29.32 -43.83 26.73
CA LYS A 26 27.87 -43.85 26.60
C LYS A 26 27.30 -42.44 26.30
N SER A 27 27.76 -41.42 27.00
CA SER A 27 27.32 -40.03 26.75
C SER A 27 27.72 -39.55 25.35
N TYR A 28 28.91 -39.93 24.84
CA TYR A 28 29.26 -39.60 23.44
C TYR A 28 28.43 -40.39 22.43
N GLN A 29 28.10 -41.63 22.69
CA GLN A 29 27.20 -42.41 21.84
C GLN A 29 25.81 -41.78 21.76
N GLU A 30 25.28 -41.23 22.87
CA GLU A 30 24.02 -40.50 22.92
C GLU A 30 24.08 -39.20 22.09
N VAL A 31 25.18 -38.42 22.15
CA VAL A 31 25.40 -37.24 21.33
C VAL A 31 25.40 -37.60 19.85
N TRP A 32 26.15 -38.65 19.44
CA TRP A 32 26.20 -39.08 18.05
C TRP A 32 24.88 -39.68 17.54
N ALA A 33 24.09 -40.32 18.40
CA ALA A 33 22.75 -40.77 18.08
C ALA A 33 21.80 -39.57 17.80
N CYS A 34 21.85 -38.56 18.67
CA CYS A 34 21.09 -37.31 18.50
C CYS A 34 21.53 -36.54 17.25
N ALA A 35 22.82 -36.51 16.92
CA ALA A 35 23.35 -35.89 15.70
C ALA A 35 22.76 -36.54 14.44
N ARG A 36 22.79 -37.89 14.40
CA ARG A 36 22.17 -38.63 13.27
C ARG A 36 20.67 -38.40 13.16
N GLU A 37 19.95 -38.34 14.28
CA GLU A 37 18.51 -38.03 14.31
C GLU A 37 18.25 -36.64 13.75
N CYS A 38 19.06 -35.64 14.10
CA CYS A 38 19.00 -34.28 13.59
C CYS A 38 19.29 -34.21 12.08
N ASP A 39 20.35 -34.84 11.63
CA ASP A 39 20.76 -34.88 10.21
C ASP A 39 19.68 -35.55 9.36
N THR A 40 19.18 -36.72 9.80
CA THR A 40 18.10 -37.44 9.12
C THR A 40 16.85 -36.57 9.02
N TYR A 41 16.46 -35.86 10.08
CA TYR A 41 15.30 -34.98 10.06
C TYR A 41 15.50 -33.81 9.07
N ILE A 42 16.68 -33.19 9.05
CA ILE A 42 16.97 -32.09 8.10
C ILE A 42 16.96 -32.59 6.66
N GLU A 43 17.49 -33.81 6.41
CA GLU A 43 17.45 -34.43 5.08
C GLU A 43 16.01 -34.77 4.64
N GLU A 44 15.21 -35.35 5.52
CA GLU A 44 13.80 -35.66 5.26
C GLU A 44 12.99 -34.37 4.99
N ALA A 45 13.15 -33.37 5.85
CA ALA A 45 12.54 -32.05 5.67
C ALA A 45 13.00 -31.41 4.34
N GLY A 46 14.28 -31.50 4.02
CA GLY A 46 14.86 -31.01 2.77
C GLY A 46 14.23 -31.59 1.52
N ASN A 47 13.74 -32.82 1.59
CA ASN A 47 13.08 -33.50 0.47
C ASN A 47 11.62 -33.07 0.24
N LEU A 48 11.01 -32.37 1.20
CA LEU A 48 9.66 -31.85 1.06
C LEU A 48 9.57 -30.79 -0.05
N LEU A 49 8.48 -30.82 -0.77
CA LEU A 49 8.19 -29.79 -1.77
C LEU A 49 7.88 -28.47 -1.06
N TRP A 50 8.33 -27.37 -1.65
CA TRP A 50 8.12 -26.03 -1.12
C TRP A 50 6.64 -25.70 -0.91
N ASP A 51 5.78 -26.14 -1.83
CA ASP A 51 4.34 -25.86 -1.80
C ASP A 51 3.62 -26.63 -0.67
N ASP A 52 4.11 -27.83 -0.32
CA ASP A 52 3.49 -28.73 0.67
C ASP A 52 4.09 -28.54 2.08
N LEU A 53 5.06 -27.65 2.25
CA LEU A 53 5.80 -27.46 3.49
C LEU A 53 4.92 -26.88 4.60
N ASP A 54 4.86 -27.54 5.75
CA ASP A 54 4.32 -26.98 6.99
C ASP A 54 5.43 -26.25 7.76
N ALA A 55 5.45 -24.91 7.64
CA ALA A 55 6.49 -24.08 8.25
C ALA A 55 6.40 -24.04 9.78
N ASP A 56 5.19 -24.11 10.34
CA ASP A 56 4.95 -24.07 11.78
C ASP A 56 5.39 -25.39 12.41
N GLY A 57 5.01 -26.52 11.81
CA GLY A 57 5.46 -27.84 12.22
C GLY A 57 6.98 -28.01 12.10
N LEU A 58 7.60 -27.40 11.09
CA LEU A 58 9.06 -27.40 10.94
C LEU A 58 9.76 -26.68 12.10
N GLU A 59 9.25 -25.50 12.49
CA GLU A 59 9.81 -24.73 13.60
C GLU A 59 9.61 -25.44 14.95
N GLU A 60 8.45 -26.04 15.19
CA GLU A 60 8.17 -26.79 16.41
C GLU A 60 9.13 -27.99 16.56
N ASN A 61 9.31 -28.77 15.50
CA ASN A 61 10.24 -29.90 15.50
C ASN A 61 11.69 -29.44 15.68
N ALA A 62 12.12 -28.35 15.06
CA ALA A 62 13.45 -27.77 15.27
C ALA A 62 13.68 -27.37 16.74
N ARG A 63 12.65 -26.80 17.40
CA ARG A 63 12.70 -26.48 18.85
C ARG A 63 12.80 -27.72 19.71
N LEU A 64 12.07 -28.79 19.38
CA LEU A 64 12.15 -30.09 20.10
C LEU A 64 13.55 -30.70 19.97
N ILE A 65 14.12 -30.68 18.76
CA ILE A 65 15.51 -31.18 18.55
C ILE A 65 16.49 -30.37 19.39
N LEU A 66 16.43 -29.03 19.37
CA LEU A 66 17.33 -28.20 20.16
C LEU A 66 17.15 -28.43 21.67
N THR A 67 15.94 -28.71 22.13
CA THR A 67 15.66 -29.04 23.52
C THR A 67 16.31 -30.39 23.92
N LYS A 68 16.18 -31.41 23.07
CA LYS A 68 16.89 -32.70 23.27
C LYS A 68 18.39 -32.50 23.34
N VAL A 69 18.98 -31.70 22.42
CA VAL A 69 20.42 -31.40 22.43
C VAL A 69 20.88 -30.76 23.75
N LYS A 70 20.10 -29.81 24.29
CA LYS A 70 20.43 -29.12 25.55
C LYS A 70 20.37 -30.03 26.79
N GLN A 71 19.66 -31.15 26.75
CA GLN A 71 19.48 -32.08 27.85
C GLN A 71 20.73 -32.96 28.09
N HIS A 72 21.71 -32.98 27.15
CA HIS A 72 22.94 -33.75 27.34
C HIS A 72 23.74 -33.28 28.55
N PRO A 73 24.49 -34.21 29.21
CA PRO A 73 25.29 -33.93 30.42
C PRO A 73 26.38 -32.87 30.18
N ALA A 74 26.70 -32.11 31.22
CA ALA A 74 27.74 -31.08 31.15
C ALA A 74 29.12 -31.61 30.71
N SER A 75 29.42 -32.90 31.01
CA SER A 75 30.67 -33.56 30.66
C SER A 75 30.96 -33.63 29.16
N VAL A 76 29.94 -33.65 28.30
CA VAL A 76 30.09 -33.71 26.83
C VAL A 76 29.87 -32.39 26.14
N LYS A 77 29.36 -31.37 26.84
CA LYS A 77 29.01 -30.07 26.24
C LYS A 77 30.21 -29.28 25.68
N GLN A 78 31.43 -29.61 26.13
CA GLN A 78 32.64 -28.99 25.61
C GLN A 78 33.26 -29.75 24.43
N SER A 79 32.68 -30.87 24.02
CA SER A 79 33.18 -31.65 22.91
C SER A 79 32.83 -31.06 21.57
N ASP A 80 33.72 -31.19 20.59
CA ASP A 80 33.50 -30.72 19.22
C ASP A 80 32.21 -31.30 18.59
N ALA A 81 31.93 -32.59 18.92
CA ALA A 81 30.71 -33.25 18.44
C ALA A 81 29.43 -32.59 18.96
N TYR A 82 29.39 -32.27 20.27
CA TYR A 82 28.24 -31.56 20.85
C TYR A 82 28.11 -30.13 20.30
N LEU A 83 29.23 -29.39 20.23
CA LEU A 83 29.25 -28.02 19.71
C LEU A 83 28.83 -27.98 18.25
N GLY A 84 29.25 -28.97 17.44
CA GLY A 84 28.78 -29.13 16.07
C GLY A 84 27.26 -29.35 15.97
N LEU A 85 26.75 -30.33 16.74
CA LEU A 85 25.32 -30.64 16.81
C LEU A 85 24.49 -29.43 17.27
N GLU A 86 24.90 -28.75 18.34
CA GLU A 86 24.20 -27.57 18.86
C GLU A 86 24.16 -26.45 17.82
N ARG A 87 25.28 -26.23 17.11
CA ARG A 87 25.35 -25.24 16.04
C ARG A 87 24.38 -25.57 14.90
N THR A 88 24.41 -26.79 14.38
CA THR A 88 23.50 -27.22 13.29
C THR A 88 22.03 -27.07 13.69
N ALA A 89 21.69 -27.53 14.91
CA ALA A 89 20.29 -27.38 15.39
C ALA A 89 19.87 -25.92 15.58
N LYS A 90 20.77 -25.03 16.04
CA LYS A 90 20.49 -23.59 16.15
C LYS A 90 20.36 -22.92 14.78
N GLU A 91 21.25 -23.19 13.83
CA GLU A 91 21.25 -22.66 12.48
C GLU A 91 19.95 -23.06 11.78
N PHE A 92 19.52 -24.31 11.90
CA PHE A 92 18.26 -24.80 11.36
C PHE A 92 17.05 -24.06 12.00
N LEU A 93 17.01 -24.00 13.34
CA LEU A 93 15.93 -23.28 14.03
C LEU A 93 15.86 -21.78 13.64
N MET A 94 17.00 -21.11 13.49
CA MET A 94 17.05 -19.70 13.05
C MET A 94 16.57 -19.51 11.61
N THR A 95 16.63 -20.56 10.80
CA THR A 95 16.17 -20.53 9.40
C THR A 95 14.65 -20.68 9.30
N CYS A 96 14.00 -21.39 10.22
CA CYS A 96 12.56 -21.69 10.16
C CYS A 96 11.64 -20.44 10.06
N PRO A 97 11.80 -19.37 10.87
CA PRO A 97 10.98 -18.15 10.73
C PRO A 97 11.20 -17.46 9.38
N VAL A 98 12.41 -17.53 8.83
CA VAL A 98 12.72 -16.96 7.52
C VAL A 98 11.99 -17.74 6.42
N ILE A 99 11.97 -19.08 6.51
CA ILE A 99 11.22 -19.96 5.59
C ILE A 99 9.72 -19.59 5.62
N SER A 100 9.15 -19.41 6.82
CA SER A 100 7.75 -18.99 6.97
C SER A 100 7.49 -17.65 6.29
N SER A 101 8.38 -16.67 6.46
CA SER A 101 8.27 -15.35 5.83
C SER A 101 8.41 -15.43 4.30
N LEU A 102 9.28 -16.28 3.77
CA LEU A 102 9.48 -16.47 2.33
C LEU A 102 8.30 -17.18 1.64
N ARG A 103 7.50 -17.94 2.38
CA ARG A 103 6.30 -18.62 1.85
C ARG A 103 5.08 -17.70 1.69
N GLN A 104 5.16 -16.46 2.15
CA GLN A 104 4.05 -15.52 1.97
C GLN A 104 3.73 -15.29 0.50
N GLN A 105 2.44 -15.21 0.16
CA GLN A 105 1.96 -14.97 -1.21
C GLN A 105 2.38 -13.59 -1.77
N THR A 106 2.91 -12.72 -0.93
CA THR A 106 3.40 -11.39 -1.28
C THR A 106 4.72 -11.41 -2.04
N MET A 107 5.45 -12.53 -1.97
CA MET A 107 6.73 -12.70 -2.64
C MET A 107 6.55 -12.76 -4.16
N ARG A 108 7.30 -11.95 -4.91
CA ARG A 108 7.36 -11.90 -6.37
C ARG A 108 8.77 -12.27 -6.84
N ASP A 109 8.92 -12.58 -8.13
CA ASP A 109 10.19 -12.98 -8.78
C ASP A 109 11.34 -12.02 -8.47
N ARG A 110 11.06 -10.70 -8.49
CA ARG A 110 12.04 -9.65 -8.18
C ARG A 110 12.62 -9.74 -6.77
N HIS A 111 11.81 -10.17 -5.79
CA HIS A 111 12.26 -10.33 -4.40
C HIS A 111 13.18 -11.55 -4.27
N TRP A 112 12.88 -12.63 -4.97
CA TRP A 112 13.75 -13.79 -5.05
C TRP A 112 15.07 -13.49 -5.76
N ASP A 113 15.07 -12.64 -6.79
CA ASP A 113 16.28 -12.14 -7.44
C ASP A 113 17.16 -11.32 -6.48
N GLU A 114 16.52 -10.54 -5.61
CA GLU A 114 17.21 -9.75 -4.58
C GLU A 114 17.84 -10.68 -3.52
N ILE A 115 17.12 -11.71 -3.07
CA ILE A 115 17.65 -12.74 -2.14
C ILE A 115 18.82 -13.49 -2.77
N ARG A 116 18.75 -13.87 -4.04
CA ARG A 116 19.88 -14.49 -4.76
C ARG A 116 21.12 -13.60 -4.78
N LYS A 117 20.96 -12.31 -4.98
CA LYS A 117 22.06 -11.35 -4.94
C LYS A 117 22.67 -11.23 -3.55
N ILE A 118 21.84 -11.21 -2.51
CA ILE A 118 22.28 -11.13 -1.11
C ILE A 118 23.07 -12.38 -0.70
N THR A 119 22.56 -13.56 -1.06
CA THR A 119 23.20 -14.85 -0.69
C THR A 119 24.40 -15.20 -1.56
N GLY A 120 24.59 -14.55 -2.70
CA GLY A 120 25.68 -14.79 -3.65
C GLY A 120 25.62 -16.18 -4.32
N VAL A 121 24.52 -16.91 -4.16
CA VAL A 121 24.35 -18.26 -4.73
C VAL A 121 23.67 -18.15 -6.09
N SER A 122 24.43 -18.45 -7.12
CA SER A 122 23.97 -18.49 -8.52
C SER A 122 23.21 -19.76 -8.89
N THR A 123 22.77 -20.55 -7.91
CA THR A 123 22.01 -21.78 -8.18
C THR A 123 20.71 -21.42 -8.88
N VAL A 124 20.36 -22.23 -9.87
CA VAL A 124 19.13 -22.20 -10.65
C VAL A 124 17.92 -22.54 -9.75
N LEU A 125 17.63 -21.64 -8.82
CA LEU A 125 16.27 -21.54 -8.33
C LEU A 125 15.49 -21.06 -9.55
N GLY A 126 14.66 -21.92 -10.15
CA GLY A 126 13.81 -21.55 -11.28
C GLY A 126 13.08 -20.25 -10.97
N GLN A 127 12.61 -19.56 -11.99
CA GLN A 127 11.75 -18.40 -11.75
C GLN A 127 10.57 -18.83 -10.85
N PRO A 128 10.13 -18.01 -9.89
CA PRO A 128 9.06 -18.36 -8.94
C PRO A 128 7.74 -18.82 -9.58
N SER A 129 7.46 -18.42 -10.81
CA SER A 129 6.41 -19.02 -11.63
C SER A 129 6.63 -20.52 -11.92
N ALA A 130 7.81 -21.07 -11.60
CA ALA A 130 8.23 -22.46 -11.79
C ALA A 130 8.55 -23.18 -10.46
N PHE A 131 8.06 -22.71 -9.31
CA PHE A 131 8.23 -23.39 -8.01
C PHE A 131 7.60 -24.80 -7.94
N HIS A 132 6.86 -25.20 -8.94
CA HIS A 132 6.41 -26.59 -9.07
C HIS A 132 7.64 -27.53 -9.15
N GLY A 133 8.00 -28.09 -7.97
CA GLY A 133 9.10 -29.02 -7.84
C GLY A 133 10.32 -28.53 -7.06
N MET A 134 10.35 -27.27 -6.57
CA MET A 134 11.41 -26.79 -5.66
C MET A 134 11.29 -27.50 -4.33
N ARG A 135 12.42 -27.94 -3.78
CA ARG A 135 12.49 -28.60 -2.48
C ARG A 135 13.05 -27.65 -1.43
N LEU A 136 12.73 -27.91 -0.16
CA LEU A 136 13.30 -27.16 0.94
C LEU A 136 14.85 -27.21 0.94
N ALA A 137 15.46 -28.32 0.50
CA ALA A 137 16.91 -28.45 0.37
C ALA A 137 17.53 -27.35 -0.49
N ASP A 138 16.86 -26.96 -1.58
CA ASP A 138 17.33 -25.88 -2.47
C ASP A 138 17.38 -24.54 -1.75
N VAL A 139 16.40 -24.26 -0.89
CA VAL A 139 16.34 -23.05 -0.07
C VAL A 139 17.35 -23.09 1.08
N LEU A 140 17.53 -24.24 1.72
CA LEU A 140 18.53 -24.42 2.79
C LEU A 140 19.95 -24.24 2.25
N SER A 141 20.21 -24.60 0.98
CA SER A 141 21.51 -24.40 0.33
C SER A 141 21.94 -22.92 0.27
N LEU A 142 20.98 -21.98 0.34
CA LEU A 142 21.23 -20.53 0.36
C LEU A 142 21.85 -20.05 1.69
N LYS A 143 21.98 -20.90 2.71
CA LYS A 143 22.50 -20.55 4.03
C LYS A 143 21.84 -19.31 4.63
N LEU A 144 20.50 -19.28 4.60
CA LEU A 144 19.68 -18.12 4.98
C LEU A 144 20.00 -17.58 6.39
N HIS A 145 20.44 -18.46 7.31
CA HIS A 145 20.84 -18.08 8.67
C HIS A 145 21.98 -17.04 8.72
N LEU A 146 22.79 -16.92 7.66
CA LEU A 146 23.85 -15.91 7.57
C LEU A 146 23.34 -14.53 7.16
N HIS A 147 22.15 -14.46 6.56
CA HIS A 147 21.60 -13.25 5.94
C HIS A 147 20.20 -12.86 6.45
N ILE A 148 19.83 -13.32 7.65
CA ILE A 148 18.47 -13.18 8.22
C ILE A 148 17.96 -11.73 8.13
N ALA A 149 18.74 -10.76 8.61
CA ALA A 149 18.32 -9.37 8.63
C ALA A 149 18.00 -8.82 7.22
N ALA A 150 18.87 -9.12 6.25
CA ALA A 150 18.67 -8.68 4.87
C ALA A 150 17.47 -9.37 4.21
N ILE A 151 17.20 -10.63 4.53
CA ILE A 151 16.06 -11.37 4.00
C ILE A 151 14.76 -10.87 4.62
N VAL A 152 14.75 -10.57 5.92
CA VAL A 152 13.59 -9.95 6.59
C VAL A 152 13.27 -8.60 5.95
N ASP A 153 14.28 -7.77 5.64
CA ASP A 153 14.07 -6.51 4.91
C ASP A 153 13.42 -6.74 3.54
N VAL A 154 13.80 -7.80 2.81
CA VAL A 154 13.18 -8.13 1.51
C VAL A 154 11.75 -8.63 1.68
N THR A 155 11.46 -9.45 2.69
CA THR A 155 10.07 -9.92 2.93
C THR A 155 9.15 -8.81 3.43
N ASP A 156 9.66 -7.89 4.24
CA ASP A 156 8.94 -6.68 4.65
C ASP A 156 8.65 -5.77 3.45
N LYS A 157 9.64 -5.62 2.55
CA LYS A 157 9.46 -4.91 1.28
C LYS A 157 8.37 -5.56 0.43
N ALA A 158 8.41 -6.88 0.27
CA ALA A 158 7.40 -7.64 -0.49
C ALA A 158 5.98 -7.44 0.08
N SER A 159 5.82 -7.48 1.40
CA SER A 159 4.54 -7.28 2.08
C SER A 159 4.00 -5.86 1.85
N ARG A 160 4.87 -4.83 1.92
CA ARG A 160 4.49 -3.43 1.68
C ARG A 160 4.18 -3.17 0.21
N GLU A 161 4.95 -3.72 -0.71
CA GLU A 161 4.67 -3.63 -2.14
C GLU A 161 3.34 -4.29 -2.51
N ALA A 162 3.00 -5.43 -1.91
CA ALA A 162 1.70 -6.08 -2.10
C ALA A 162 0.54 -5.23 -1.55
N ALA A 163 0.73 -4.56 -0.41
CA ALA A 163 -0.25 -3.61 0.12
C ALA A 163 -0.45 -2.40 -0.81
N HIS A 164 0.65 -1.87 -1.40
CA HIS A 164 0.58 -0.80 -2.39
C HIS A 164 -0.16 -1.25 -3.67
N GLU A 165 0.12 -2.47 -4.16
CA GLU A 165 -0.56 -3.06 -5.32
C GLU A 165 -2.08 -3.15 -5.09
N GLU A 166 -2.50 -3.65 -3.93
CA GLU A 166 -3.92 -3.75 -3.57
C GLU A 166 -4.58 -2.38 -3.41
N THR A 167 -3.88 -1.41 -2.81
CA THR A 167 -4.36 -0.03 -2.71
C THR A 167 -4.59 0.59 -4.09
N LEU A 168 -3.63 0.46 -5.01
CA LEU A 168 -3.77 0.98 -6.37
C LEU A 168 -4.89 0.29 -7.14
N ARG A 169 -5.10 -1.01 -6.91
CA ARG A 169 -6.22 -1.75 -7.49
C ARG A 169 -7.56 -1.27 -6.94
N ALA A 170 -7.67 -1.07 -5.63
CA ALA A 170 -8.86 -0.53 -4.99
C ALA A 170 -9.19 0.88 -5.51
N LEU A 171 -8.18 1.76 -5.63
CA LEU A 171 -8.32 3.08 -6.23
C LEU A 171 -8.89 3.02 -7.65
N SER A 172 -8.37 2.10 -8.49
CA SER A 172 -8.89 1.95 -9.85
C SER A 172 -10.37 1.56 -9.85
N ILE A 173 -10.75 0.58 -9.03
CA ILE A 173 -12.13 0.13 -8.92
C ILE A 173 -13.05 1.27 -8.43
N THR A 174 -12.61 2.00 -7.40
CA THR A 174 -13.38 3.12 -6.84
C THR A 174 -13.60 4.21 -7.89
N TRP A 175 -12.52 4.74 -8.49
CA TRP A 175 -12.59 5.88 -9.40
C TRP A 175 -13.11 5.55 -10.80
N ASP A 176 -13.20 4.28 -11.18
CA ASP A 176 -13.91 3.86 -12.38
C ASP A 176 -15.44 3.85 -12.19
N ASN A 177 -15.93 3.89 -10.94
CA ASN A 177 -17.34 3.86 -10.59
C ASN A 177 -17.89 5.19 -9.99
N VAL A 178 -17.03 6.18 -9.73
CA VAL A 178 -17.48 7.49 -9.20
C VAL A 178 -17.99 8.36 -10.34
N ASP A 179 -19.29 8.63 -10.34
CA ASP A 179 -19.97 9.44 -11.34
C ASP A 179 -20.47 10.76 -10.75
N PHE A 180 -20.54 11.80 -11.60
CA PHE A 180 -21.17 13.05 -11.22
C PHE A 180 -22.67 12.84 -10.94
N ARG A 181 -23.15 13.40 -9.84
CA ARG A 181 -24.57 13.56 -9.58
C ARG A 181 -25.10 14.75 -10.41
N VAL A 182 -26.04 14.45 -11.31
CA VAL A 182 -26.65 15.47 -12.20
C VAL A 182 -27.93 16.00 -11.57
N VAL A 183 -28.04 17.34 -11.47
CA VAL A 183 -29.25 18.04 -11.05
C VAL A 183 -29.54 19.11 -12.12
N TYR A 184 -30.73 19.14 -12.67
CA TYR A 184 -31.07 20.15 -13.68
C TYR A 184 -31.37 21.52 -13.08
N TYR A 185 -30.83 22.55 -13.72
CA TYR A 185 -31.03 23.95 -13.29
C TYR A 185 -32.42 24.42 -13.59
N LYS A 186 -33.25 24.72 -12.56
CA LYS A 186 -34.66 25.15 -12.69
C LYS A 186 -35.42 24.22 -13.65
N ASP A 187 -36.24 24.80 -14.53
CA ASP A 187 -37.01 24.09 -15.57
C ASP A 187 -36.23 24.02 -16.90
N THR A 188 -34.90 24.02 -16.86
CA THR A 188 -34.04 23.99 -18.07
C THR A 188 -33.41 22.62 -18.25
N ASP A 189 -32.82 22.39 -19.44
CA ASP A 189 -32.06 21.19 -19.79
C ASP A 189 -30.59 21.29 -19.41
N VAL A 190 -30.19 22.27 -18.60
CA VAL A 190 -28.79 22.47 -18.18
C VAL A 190 -28.47 21.61 -16.99
N PRO A 191 -27.55 20.62 -17.14
CA PRO A 191 -27.14 19.78 -16.04
C PRO A 191 -26.17 20.54 -15.12
N LEU A 192 -26.44 20.56 -13.83
CA LEU A 192 -25.48 20.95 -12.80
C LEU A 192 -24.84 19.68 -12.25
N LEU A 193 -23.52 19.68 -12.14
CA LEU A 193 -22.72 18.54 -11.75
C LEU A 193 -22.21 18.72 -10.32
N LYS A 194 -22.39 17.70 -9.49
CA LYS A 194 -21.92 17.68 -8.11
C LYS A 194 -21.31 16.32 -7.80
N MET A 195 -20.32 16.30 -6.94
CA MET A 195 -19.91 15.10 -6.22
C MET A 195 -20.73 14.97 -4.93
N THR A 196 -20.91 13.74 -4.45
CA THR A 196 -21.47 13.53 -3.12
C THR A 196 -20.45 13.91 -2.04
N GLU A 197 -20.88 14.16 -0.81
CA GLU A 197 -19.97 14.45 0.31
C GLU A 197 -19.05 13.23 0.57
N ASP A 198 -19.61 12.03 0.51
CA ASP A 198 -18.84 10.78 0.66
C ASP A 198 -17.73 10.64 -0.39
N ASP A 199 -18.00 11.03 -1.65
CA ASP A 199 -16.99 10.97 -2.73
C ASP A 199 -15.89 12.03 -2.54
N VAL A 200 -16.23 13.19 -1.96
CA VAL A 200 -15.25 14.25 -1.65
C VAL A 200 -14.34 13.78 -0.49
N ASP A 201 -14.91 13.22 0.57
CA ASP A 201 -14.15 12.66 1.68
C ASP A 201 -13.22 11.52 1.21
N GLN A 202 -13.73 10.66 0.31
CA GLN A 202 -12.93 9.60 -0.31
C GLN A 202 -11.79 10.17 -1.15
N LEU A 203 -12.01 11.25 -1.90
CA LEU A 203 -10.98 11.93 -2.68
C LEU A 203 -9.83 12.42 -1.79
N GLU A 204 -10.15 13.06 -0.68
CA GLU A 204 -9.15 13.56 0.27
C GLU A 204 -8.37 12.41 0.91
N ALA A 205 -9.06 11.36 1.35
CA ALA A 205 -8.43 10.17 1.95
C ALA A 205 -7.47 9.47 0.96
N ASP A 206 -7.89 9.32 -0.29
CA ASP A 206 -7.10 8.69 -1.35
C ASP A 206 -5.87 9.54 -1.73
N GLN A 207 -6.00 10.86 -1.77
CA GLN A 207 -4.87 11.76 -1.99
C GLN A 207 -3.82 11.65 -0.88
N LEU A 208 -4.23 11.59 0.39
CA LEU A 208 -3.33 11.39 1.53
C LEU A 208 -2.62 10.02 1.47
N THR A 209 -3.37 8.98 1.10
CA THR A 209 -2.83 7.63 0.94
C THR A 209 -1.77 7.59 -0.16
N LEU A 210 -2.05 8.17 -1.33
CA LEU A 210 -1.10 8.27 -2.44
C LEU A 210 0.14 9.09 -2.08
N GLN A 211 -0.03 10.19 -1.34
CA GLN A 211 1.08 10.99 -0.85
C GLN A 211 2.01 10.18 0.06
N SER A 212 1.45 9.37 0.95
CA SER A 212 2.20 8.44 1.80
C SER A 212 2.95 7.38 0.98
N MET A 213 2.32 6.83 -0.07
CA MET A 213 2.94 5.85 -0.96
C MET A 213 4.12 6.46 -1.73
N VAL A 214 3.96 7.67 -2.28
CA VAL A 214 5.03 8.38 -3.01
C VAL A 214 6.21 8.71 -2.10
N ALA A 215 5.96 9.04 -0.83
CA ALA A 215 7.00 9.29 0.18
C ALA A 215 7.69 8.02 0.68
N SER A 216 7.15 6.83 0.39
CA SER A 216 7.72 5.55 0.80
C SER A 216 9.09 5.32 0.17
N ARG A 217 9.97 4.59 0.89
CA ARG A 217 11.29 4.16 0.38
C ARG A 217 11.20 3.07 -0.70
N TYR A 218 10.03 2.50 -0.93
CA TYR A 218 9.80 1.40 -1.89
C TYR A 218 9.38 1.96 -3.24
N ASP A 219 10.29 1.91 -4.22
CA ASP A 219 10.15 2.63 -5.48
C ASP A 219 9.31 1.93 -6.55
N HIS A 220 9.03 0.63 -6.39
CA HIS A 220 8.41 -0.16 -7.48
C HIS A 220 7.09 0.41 -7.99
N PHE A 221 6.22 0.88 -7.09
CA PHE A 221 4.91 1.46 -7.44
C PHE A 221 4.89 2.99 -7.41
N ARG A 222 6.02 3.66 -7.15
CA ARG A 222 6.09 5.12 -7.03
C ARG A 222 5.60 5.84 -8.29
N ALA A 223 6.01 5.40 -9.47
CA ALA A 223 5.60 6.02 -10.73
C ALA A 223 4.08 5.95 -10.92
N GLN A 224 3.48 4.79 -10.66
CA GLN A 224 2.04 4.58 -10.75
C GLN A 224 1.28 5.38 -9.68
N ALA A 225 1.79 5.43 -8.45
CA ALA A 225 1.22 6.25 -7.37
C ALA A 225 1.27 7.75 -7.72
N MET A 226 2.36 8.23 -8.31
CA MET A 226 2.47 9.62 -8.79
C MET A 226 1.49 9.93 -9.93
N GLU A 227 1.25 9.00 -10.83
CA GLU A 227 0.25 9.16 -11.90
C GLU A 227 -1.16 9.28 -11.32
N TRP A 228 -1.53 8.40 -10.38
CA TRP A 228 -2.79 8.50 -9.66
C TRP A 228 -2.91 9.78 -8.86
N GLN A 229 -1.85 10.20 -8.17
CA GLN A 229 -1.83 11.46 -7.42
C GLN A 229 -2.13 12.67 -8.33
N ARG A 230 -1.49 12.74 -9.49
CA ARG A 230 -1.76 13.80 -10.48
C ARG A 230 -3.21 13.76 -10.97
N ALA A 231 -3.72 12.56 -11.23
CA ALA A 231 -5.10 12.40 -11.68
C ALA A 231 -6.11 12.89 -10.63
N LEU A 232 -5.93 12.52 -9.36
CA LEU A 232 -6.84 12.92 -8.29
C LEU A 232 -6.69 14.40 -7.89
N VAL A 233 -5.50 14.98 -8.03
CA VAL A 233 -5.31 16.43 -7.87
C VAL A 233 -6.08 17.18 -8.96
N ALA A 234 -6.00 16.73 -10.23
CA ALA A 234 -6.76 17.34 -11.31
C ALA A 234 -8.29 17.19 -11.09
N VAL A 235 -8.75 16.06 -10.57
CA VAL A 235 -10.16 15.88 -10.17
C VAL A 235 -10.57 16.92 -9.13
N SER A 236 -9.79 17.08 -8.06
CA SER A 236 -10.08 18.06 -6.99
C SER A 236 -10.16 19.48 -7.53
N GLU A 237 -9.21 19.87 -8.37
CA GLU A 237 -9.15 21.20 -8.98
C GLU A 237 -10.36 21.46 -9.89
N VAL A 238 -10.68 20.51 -10.77
CA VAL A 238 -11.82 20.62 -11.70
C VAL A 238 -13.14 20.69 -10.92
N VAL A 239 -13.34 19.85 -9.91
CA VAL A 239 -14.59 19.84 -9.11
C VAL A 239 -14.76 21.15 -8.35
N GLN A 240 -13.69 21.71 -7.78
CA GLN A 240 -13.74 23.00 -7.10
C GLN A 240 -14.09 24.14 -8.07
N MET A 241 -13.38 24.23 -9.20
CA MET A 241 -13.64 25.25 -10.23
C MET A 241 -15.06 25.14 -10.78
N LEU A 242 -15.52 23.91 -11.02
CA LEU A 242 -16.86 23.64 -11.52
C LEU A 242 -17.94 24.11 -10.54
N SER A 243 -17.75 23.86 -9.24
CA SER A 243 -18.66 24.31 -8.18
C SER A 243 -18.75 25.84 -8.15
N ASP A 244 -17.61 26.53 -8.23
CA ASP A 244 -17.56 28.00 -8.22
C ASP A 244 -18.18 28.60 -9.47
N ILE A 245 -17.90 28.04 -10.65
CA ILE A 245 -18.48 28.46 -11.93
C ILE A 245 -19.99 28.28 -11.93
N GLN A 246 -20.50 27.13 -11.51
CA GLN A 246 -21.93 26.84 -11.47
C GLN A 246 -22.66 27.77 -10.50
N ARG A 247 -22.10 28.03 -9.33
CA ARG A 247 -22.65 28.95 -8.33
C ARG A 247 -22.70 30.37 -8.87
N THR A 248 -21.62 30.86 -9.46
CA THR A 248 -21.52 32.20 -10.01
C THR A 248 -22.44 32.36 -11.24
N TRP A 249 -22.45 31.38 -12.14
CA TRP A 249 -23.33 31.36 -13.31
C TRP A 249 -24.81 31.38 -12.92
N SER A 250 -25.22 30.55 -11.96
CA SER A 250 -26.60 30.51 -11.46
C SER A 250 -27.05 31.82 -10.82
N TYR A 251 -26.13 32.60 -10.26
CA TYR A 251 -26.37 33.92 -9.71
C TYR A 251 -26.49 34.99 -10.82
N LEU A 252 -25.63 34.97 -11.83
CA LEU A 252 -25.55 35.99 -12.89
C LEU A 252 -26.58 35.78 -13.98
N GLU A 253 -26.98 34.54 -14.27
CA GLU A 253 -27.90 34.20 -15.37
C GLU A 253 -29.23 34.99 -15.32
N PRO A 254 -29.97 35.02 -14.21
CA PRO A 254 -31.23 35.76 -14.14
C PRO A 254 -31.06 37.29 -14.24
N LEU A 255 -29.86 37.79 -13.93
CA LEU A 255 -29.55 39.22 -13.96
C LEU A 255 -29.19 39.69 -15.38
N PHE A 256 -28.29 38.97 -16.07
CA PHE A 256 -27.86 39.37 -17.42
C PHE A 256 -28.79 38.88 -18.53
N ILE A 257 -29.43 37.73 -18.38
CA ILE A 257 -30.39 37.21 -19.38
C ILE A 257 -31.83 37.61 -19.07
N GLY A 258 -32.20 37.61 -17.78
CA GLY A 258 -33.58 37.90 -17.37
C GLY A 258 -33.92 39.37 -17.20
N SER A 259 -32.96 40.30 -17.11
CA SER A 259 -33.19 41.72 -16.83
C SER A 259 -32.88 42.59 -18.06
N ASP A 260 -33.92 43.17 -18.66
CA ASP A 260 -33.78 44.17 -19.76
C ASP A 260 -33.05 45.43 -19.34
N GLU A 261 -33.13 45.81 -18.04
CA GLU A 261 -32.45 46.96 -17.49
C GLU A 261 -30.92 46.74 -17.46
N VAL A 262 -30.46 45.61 -16.94
CA VAL A 262 -29.04 45.29 -16.91
C VAL A 262 -28.46 45.19 -18.32
N ARG A 263 -29.18 44.60 -19.26
CA ARG A 263 -28.75 44.50 -20.66
C ARG A 263 -28.60 45.88 -21.35
N ARG A 264 -29.45 46.84 -21.00
CA ARG A 264 -29.35 48.19 -21.54
C ARG A 264 -28.23 49.01 -20.94
N GLU A 265 -28.01 48.88 -19.66
CA GLU A 265 -27.01 49.65 -18.91
C GLU A 265 -25.58 49.07 -19.03
N LEU A 266 -25.43 47.74 -19.20
CA LEU A 266 -24.18 47.01 -19.31
C LEU A 266 -24.14 46.15 -20.60
N PRO A 267 -24.21 46.74 -21.80
CA PRO A 267 -24.35 45.97 -23.04
C PRO A 267 -23.11 45.10 -23.36
N GLU A 268 -21.92 45.57 -23.07
CA GLU A 268 -20.67 44.84 -23.31
C GLU A 268 -20.56 43.61 -22.37
N ASP A 269 -20.90 43.80 -21.11
CA ASP A 269 -20.88 42.73 -20.14
C ASP A 269 -22.02 41.71 -20.35
N ALA A 270 -23.19 42.18 -20.83
CA ALA A 270 -24.28 41.30 -21.23
C ALA A 270 -23.91 40.42 -22.45
N MET A 271 -23.17 40.97 -23.41
CA MET A 271 -22.64 40.22 -24.54
C MET A 271 -21.59 39.20 -24.07
N ARG A 272 -20.65 39.63 -23.21
CA ARG A 272 -19.67 38.73 -22.58
C ARG A 272 -20.37 37.58 -21.84
N PHE A 273 -21.38 37.88 -21.02
CA PHE A 273 -22.11 36.86 -20.28
C PHE A 273 -22.85 35.88 -21.21
N THR A 274 -23.37 36.33 -22.35
CA THR A 274 -23.99 35.42 -23.33
C THR A 274 -23.00 34.39 -23.87
N MET A 275 -21.75 34.79 -24.11
CA MET A 275 -20.67 33.87 -24.52
C MET A 275 -20.29 32.91 -23.39
N ILE A 276 -20.24 33.40 -22.14
CA ILE A 276 -20.01 32.59 -20.96
C ILE A 276 -21.13 31.55 -20.80
N ASP A 277 -22.38 31.94 -20.92
CA ASP A 277 -23.54 31.04 -20.80
C ASP A 277 -23.47 29.89 -21.80
N GLU A 278 -23.15 30.19 -23.06
CA GLU A 278 -22.95 29.13 -24.07
C GLU A 278 -21.80 28.18 -23.72
N GLN A 279 -20.67 28.71 -23.27
CA GLN A 279 -19.52 27.91 -22.89
C GLN A 279 -19.80 27.02 -21.66
N VAL A 280 -20.46 27.58 -20.65
CA VAL A 280 -20.84 26.85 -19.43
C VAL A 280 -21.80 25.70 -19.79
N ARG A 281 -22.88 26.00 -20.52
CA ARG A 281 -23.86 24.99 -20.95
C ARG A 281 -23.21 23.87 -21.75
N LYS A 282 -22.34 24.21 -22.69
CA LYS A 282 -21.59 23.22 -23.49
C LYS A 282 -20.68 22.36 -22.65
N THR A 283 -19.92 22.98 -21.73
CA THR A 283 -18.96 22.26 -20.87
C THR A 283 -19.70 21.30 -19.92
N LEU A 284 -20.76 21.78 -19.26
CA LEU A 284 -21.57 20.97 -18.37
C LEU A 284 -22.22 19.77 -19.07
N LYS A 285 -22.79 19.99 -20.28
CA LYS A 285 -23.36 18.90 -21.09
C LYS A 285 -22.31 17.87 -21.47
N THR A 286 -21.14 18.30 -21.94
CA THR A 286 -20.06 17.40 -22.31
C THR A 286 -19.60 16.56 -21.12
N MET A 287 -19.49 17.15 -19.94
CA MET A 287 -19.07 16.42 -18.73
C MET A 287 -20.19 15.50 -18.21
N ALA A 288 -21.45 15.90 -18.32
CA ALA A 288 -22.62 15.07 -17.98
C ALA A 288 -22.71 13.82 -18.87
N ASP A 289 -22.37 13.94 -20.15
CA ASP A 289 -22.37 12.81 -21.11
C ASP A 289 -21.28 11.77 -20.75
N VAL A 290 -20.12 12.21 -20.26
CA VAL A 290 -19.03 11.33 -19.81
C VAL A 290 -19.38 10.64 -18.48
N LYS A 291 -20.14 11.29 -17.61
CA LYS A 291 -20.58 10.87 -16.28
C LYS A 291 -19.43 10.67 -15.27
N ASN A 292 -18.47 9.81 -15.59
CA ASN A 292 -17.39 9.46 -14.69
C ASN A 292 -16.51 10.68 -14.36
N VAL A 293 -16.34 10.94 -13.07
CA VAL A 293 -15.63 12.13 -12.55
C VAL A 293 -14.19 12.20 -13.02
N LYS A 294 -13.44 11.09 -12.91
CA LYS A 294 -12.03 11.03 -13.30
C LYS A 294 -11.85 11.24 -14.80
N GLN A 295 -12.64 10.56 -15.62
CA GLN A 295 -12.53 10.66 -17.08
C GLN A 295 -12.92 12.06 -17.58
N ALA A 296 -13.97 12.63 -17.02
CA ALA A 296 -14.40 13.99 -17.37
C ALA A 296 -13.35 15.03 -16.99
N SER A 297 -12.70 14.89 -15.83
CA SER A 297 -11.67 15.81 -15.33
C SER A 297 -10.35 15.74 -16.10
N GLN A 298 -10.05 14.62 -16.73
CA GLN A 298 -8.80 14.43 -17.50
C GLN A 298 -8.88 14.93 -18.95
N HIS A 299 -9.98 15.54 -19.34
CA HIS A 299 -10.12 16.05 -20.69
C HIS A 299 -9.13 17.17 -20.98
N ARG A 300 -8.35 17.02 -22.07
CA ARG A 300 -7.30 17.97 -22.44
C ARG A 300 -7.85 19.40 -22.63
N GLY A 301 -7.22 20.38 -21.98
CA GLY A 301 -7.61 21.79 -22.07
C GLY A 301 -8.88 22.14 -21.27
N LEU A 302 -9.35 21.26 -20.38
CA LEU A 302 -10.52 21.53 -19.55
C LEU A 302 -10.21 22.58 -18.48
N ILE A 303 -9.10 22.41 -17.76
CA ILE A 303 -8.70 23.32 -16.67
C ILE A 303 -8.53 24.75 -17.21
N GLU A 304 -7.82 24.92 -18.32
CA GLU A 304 -7.61 26.22 -18.95
C GLU A 304 -8.94 26.85 -19.41
N ARG A 305 -9.89 26.02 -19.88
CA ARG A 305 -11.23 26.51 -20.26
C ARG A 305 -12.04 26.95 -19.04
N LEU A 306 -12.02 26.16 -17.96
CA LEU A 306 -12.71 26.52 -16.72
C LEU A 306 -12.13 27.79 -16.11
N ASP A 307 -10.81 27.95 -16.13
CA ASP A 307 -10.14 29.16 -15.64
C ASP A 307 -10.52 30.39 -16.45
N SER A 308 -10.58 30.28 -17.79
CA SER A 308 -11.07 31.36 -18.66
C SER A 308 -12.50 31.73 -18.33
N ILE A 309 -13.42 30.75 -18.18
CA ILE A 309 -14.81 30.98 -17.81
C ILE A 309 -14.92 31.71 -16.46
N ASN A 310 -14.16 31.25 -15.47
CA ASN A 310 -14.15 31.84 -14.13
C ASN A 310 -13.67 33.30 -14.16
N SER A 311 -12.59 33.58 -14.88
CA SER A 311 -12.05 34.92 -15.07
C SER A 311 -13.08 35.88 -15.75
N ASP A 312 -13.76 35.42 -16.80
CA ASP A 312 -14.76 36.19 -17.47
C ASP A 312 -16.03 36.44 -16.61
N GLN A 313 -16.42 35.45 -15.80
CA GLN A 313 -17.49 35.60 -14.80
C GLN A 313 -17.13 36.65 -13.73
N ASP A 314 -15.89 36.70 -13.26
CA ASP A 314 -15.46 37.71 -12.29
C ASP A 314 -15.50 39.13 -12.87
N LEU A 315 -15.20 39.31 -14.14
CA LEU A 315 -15.40 40.61 -14.83
C LEU A 315 -16.87 41.02 -14.84
N CYS A 316 -17.78 40.13 -15.23
CA CYS A 316 -19.23 40.40 -15.22
C CYS A 316 -19.75 40.70 -13.80
N LYS A 317 -19.28 39.96 -12.80
CA LYS A 317 -19.63 40.16 -11.39
C LYS A 317 -19.18 41.52 -10.86
N LYS A 318 -17.95 41.96 -11.24
CA LYS A 318 -17.43 43.27 -10.90
C LYS A 318 -18.23 44.37 -11.56
N ALA A 319 -18.49 44.30 -12.87
CA ALA A 319 -19.28 45.28 -13.60
C ALA A 319 -20.70 45.45 -13.00
N LEU A 320 -21.34 44.32 -12.64
CA LEU A 320 -22.64 44.35 -11.98
C LEU A 320 -22.57 44.99 -10.58
N ALA A 321 -21.53 44.70 -9.79
CA ALA A 321 -21.36 45.30 -8.47
C ALA A 321 -21.16 46.83 -8.56
N ASP A 322 -20.35 47.29 -9.51
CA ASP A 322 -20.11 48.72 -9.76
C ASP A 322 -21.38 49.43 -10.20
N PHE A 323 -22.17 48.82 -11.09
CA PHE A 323 -23.49 49.32 -11.51
C PHE A 323 -24.46 49.46 -10.35
N LEU A 324 -24.58 48.42 -9.52
CA LEU A 324 -25.46 48.45 -8.34
C LEU A 324 -25.00 49.48 -7.30
N ALA A 325 -23.70 49.65 -7.11
CA ALA A 325 -23.16 50.70 -6.24
C ALA A 325 -23.47 52.10 -6.76
N GLY A 326 -23.34 52.34 -8.08
CA GLY A 326 -23.70 53.59 -8.73
C GLY A 326 -25.19 53.92 -8.58
N LYS A 327 -26.07 52.93 -8.70
CA LYS A 327 -27.52 53.10 -8.48
C LYS A 327 -27.86 53.42 -7.02
N ARG A 328 -27.21 52.77 -6.06
CA ARG A 328 -27.38 53.08 -4.64
C ARG A 328 -27.02 54.52 -4.29
N CYS A 329 -25.95 55.06 -4.90
CA CYS A 329 -25.54 56.45 -4.70
C CYS A 329 -26.58 57.43 -5.30
N LYS A 330 -27.21 57.11 -6.44
CA LYS A 330 -28.20 57.98 -7.10
C LYS A 330 -29.60 57.92 -6.48
N PHE A 331 -29.98 56.79 -5.88
CA PHE A 331 -31.31 56.58 -5.26
C PHE A 331 -31.23 55.93 -3.88
N PRO A 332 -30.88 56.68 -2.81
CA PRO A 332 -30.70 56.12 -1.47
C PRO A 332 -31.92 55.43 -0.88
N ARG A 333 -33.16 55.82 -1.31
CA ARG A 333 -34.44 55.24 -0.85
C ARG A 333 -34.81 53.88 -1.49
N SER A 334 -34.30 53.52 -2.65
CA SER A 334 -34.58 52.24 -3.32
C SER A 334 -33.72 51.08 -2.82
N ALA A 335 -32.74 51.36 -1.94
CA ALA A 335 -31.85 50.36 -1.35
C ALA A 335 -32.58 49.32 -0.45
N LEU A 336 -33.78 49.64 0.02
CA LEU A 336 -34.58 48.73 0.87
C LEU A 336 -35.30 47.61 0.08
N SER A 337 -35.59 47.80 -1.22
CA SER A 337 -36.27 46.77 -2.02
C SER A 337 -35.32 45.74 -2.64
N VAL A 338 -34.06 46.12 -2.87
CA VAL A 338 -33.04 45.20 -3.43
C VAL A 338 -32.41 44.27 -2.35
N SER A 339 -32.36 44.72 -1.08
CA SER A 339 -31.90 43.91 0.03
C SER A 339 -32.84 42.75 0.40
N SER A 340 -34.08 42.76 -0.06
CA SER A 340 -35.02 41.64 0.11
C SER A 340 -34.75 40.49 -0.87
N ILE A 341 -34.13 40.78 -2.02
CA ILE A 341 -33.79 39.76 -3.06
C ILE A 341 -32.50 39.01 -2.67
N THR A 342 -31.56 39.68 -2.01
CA THR A 342 -30.29 39.05 -1.59
C THR A 342 -30.38 38.26 -0.27
N ARG A 343 -31.42 38.52 0.56
CA ARG A 343 -31.59 37.82 1.85
C ARG A 343 -32.32 36.48 1.80
N SER A 344 -32.92 36.11 0.66
CA SER A 344 -33.66 34.83 0.54
C SER A 344 -32.76 33.63 0.14
N HIS A 345 -31.44 33.82 0.01
CA HIS A 345 -30.52 32.74 -0.44
C HIS A 345 -29.48 32.31 0.59
N ASP A 346 -29.51 32.88 1.83
CA ASP A 346 -28.55 32.44 2.89
C ASP A 346 -29.12 31.36 3.85
N HIS A 347 -30.28 30.79 3.53
CA HIS A 347 -30.87 29.68 4.30
C HIS A 347 -31.45 28.63 3.33
N THR A 348 -30.54 27.79 2.75
CA THR A 348 -30.80 26.37 2.44
C THR A 348 -29.49 25.70 2.01
#